data_cec0a0ed6245ea9472a3f9a2e7ac5eec
#
_entry.id   cec0a0ed6245ea9472a3f9a2e7ac5eec
#
_cell.length_a   1.000
_cell.length_b   1.000
_cell.length_c   1.000
_cell.angle_alpha   90.00
_cell.angle_beta   90.00
_cell.angle_gamma   90.00
#
_symmetry.space_group_name_H-M   'P 1'
#
loop_
_entity.id
_entity.type
_entity.pdbx_description
1 polymer ?
#
loop_
_entity_poly.entity_id
_entity_poly.type
_entity_poly.pdbx_seq_one_letter_code
_entity_poly.pdbx_strand_id
1 'polypeptide(L)'
;MTVALMWEARAVDGRGEQLLAWAREQDLAQEPLRRETFRAPGDRVLVITWWDTAYDAELPELPEPDGELVRRSVHRWRFESVTAG
;
A
#
# COMPACT_ATOMS: atom_id res chain seq x y z
N MET A 1 13.92 -14.14 3.25
CA MET A 1 14.03 -12.80 3.86
C MET A 1 12.65 -12.16 3.87
N THR A 2 12.39 -11.27 4.80
CA THR A 2 11.10 -10.58 4.85
C THR A 2 11.20 -9.24 4.16
N VAL A 3 10.35 -9.03 3.18
CA VAL A 3 10.28 -7.80 2.40
C VAL A 3 8.96 -7.10 2.70
N ALA A 4 9.01 -5.80 2.93
CA ALA A 4 7.83 -4.97 3.11
C ALA A 4 7.64 -4.07 1.89
N LEU A 5 6.44 -4.10 1.32
CA LEU A 5 6.04 -3.16 0.28
C LEU A 5 5.12 -2.13 0.92
N MET A 6 5.42 -0.86 0.66
CA MET A 6 4.62 0.24 1.16
C MET A 6 4.00 0.98 -0.02
N TRP A 7 2.70 1.20 0.07
CA TRP A 7 1.92 1.91 -0.94
C TRP A 7 1.21 3.06 -0.22
N GLU A 8 1.49 4.29 -0.60
CA GLU A 8 0.92 5.45 0.08
C GLU A 8 0.24 6.35 -0.94
N ALA A 9 -0.99 6.74 -0.66
CA ALA A 9 -1.75 7.64 -1.50
C ALA A 9 -2.35 8.77 -0.68
N ARG A 10 -2.60 9.88 -1.35
CA ARG A 10 -3.29 11.01 -0.75
C ARG A 10 -4.50 11.36 -1.61
N ALA A 11 -5.68 11.29 -1.00
CA ALA A 11 -6.90 11.61 -1.71
C ALA A 11 -7.04 13.12 -1.93
N VAL A 12 -7.86 13.49 -2.90
CA VAL A 12 -8.32 14.89 -2.99
C VAL A 12 -9.06 15.25 -1.70
N ASP A 13 -9.09 16.52 -1.39
CA ASP A 13 -9.62 16.99 -0.11
C ASP A 13 -11.03 16.45 0.14
N GLY A 14 -11.21 15.85 1.30
CA GLY A 14 -12.49 15.30 1.74
C GLY A 14 -12.80 13.90 1.24
N ARG A 15 -11.92 13.27 0.45
CA ARG A 15 -12.17 11.92 -0.09
C ARG A 15 -11.31 10.83 0.53
N GLY A 16 -10.72 11.09 1.70
CA GLY A 16 -9.88 10.09 2.36
C GLY A 16 -10.60 8.78 2.66
N GLU A 17 -11.85 8.84 3.12
CA GLU A 17 -12.62 7.62 3.42
C GLU A 17 -12.94 6.84 2.15
N GLN A 18 -13.20 7.54 1.05
CA GLN A 18 -13.45 6.89 -0.24
C GLN A 18 -12.19 6.19 -0.74
N LEU A 19 -11.02 6.82 -0.61
CA LEU A 19 -9.75 6.21 -0.96
C LEU A 19 -9.46 5.01 -0.08
N LEU A 20 -9.73 5.11 1.22
CA LEU A 20 -9.54 4.01 2.17
C LEU A 20 -10.38 2.80 1.76
N ALA A 21 -11.66 3.01 1.45
CA ALA A 21 -12.53 1.93 1.02
C ALA A 21 -12.04 1.30 -0.27
N TRP A 22 -11.62 2.12 -1.22
CA TRP A 22 -11.07 1.62 -2.49
C TRP A 22 -9.83 0.75 -2.26
N ALA A 23 -8.91 1.22 -1.41
CA ALA A 23 -7.68 0.46 -1.13
C ALA A 23 -7.98 -0.89 -0.49
N ARG A 24 -8.94 -0.94 0.44
CA ARG A 24 -9.30 -2.16 1.15
C ARG A 24 -9.96 -3.19 0.23
N GLU A 25 -10.56 -2.75 -0.86
CA GLU A 25 -11.24 -3.64 -1.82
C GLU A 25 -10.28 -4.27 -2.83
N GLN A 26 -9.04 -3.78 -2.93
CA GLN A 26 -8.10 -4.29 -3.92
C GLN A 26 -7.58 -5.66 -3.52
N ASP A 27 -7.80 -6.65 -4.37
CA ASP A 27 -7.25 -7.98 -4.21
C ASP A 27 -5.86 -8.05 -4.84
N LEU A 28 -4.98 -8.83 -4.22
CA LEU A 28 -3.65 -9.09 -4.75
C LEU A 28 -3.62 -10.48 -5.38
N ALA A 29 -2.82 -10.64 -6.43
CA ALA A 29 -2.72 -11.91 -7.15
C ALA A 29 -2.16 -13.04 -6.29
N GLN A 30 -1.40 -12.69 -5.24
CA GLN A 30 -0.88 -13.63 -4.26
C GLN A 30 -1.17 -13.10 -2.87
N GLU A 31 -1.24 -14.01 -1.90
CA GLU A 31 -1.52 -13.62 -0.53
C GLU A 31 -0.22 -13.29 0.21
N PRO A 32 -0.09 -12.10 0.80
CA PRO A 32 1.09 -11.77 1.60
C PRO A 32 1.06 -12.49 2.94
N LEU A 33 2.21 -12.51 3.64
CA LEU A 33 2.27 -12.97 5.02
C LEU A 33 1.34 -12.15 5.91
N ARG A 34 1.26 -10.86 5.62
CA ARG A 34 0.44 -9.92 6.37
C ARG A 34 0.13 -8.71 5.48
N ARG A 35 -1.03 -8.13 5.67
CA ARG A 35 -1.44 -6.89 5.02
C ARG A 35 -2.10 -5.99 6.06
N GLU A 36 -1.70 -4.74 6.09
CA GLU A 36 -2.30 -3.79 7.01
C GLU A 36 -2.55 -2.46 6.29
N THR A 37 -3.70 -1.86 6.55
CA THR A 37 -4.11 -0.59 5.95
C THR A 37 -4.20 0.45 7.04
N PHE A 38 -3.63 1.63 6.79
CA PHE A 38 -3.54 2.72 7.75
C PHE A 38 -4.13 3.98 7.13
N ARG A 39 -4.60 4.87 7.97
CA ARG A 39 -4.98 6.21 7.54
C ARG A 39 -4.30 7.25 8.42
N ALA A 40 -4.12 8.46 7.84
CA ALA A 40 -3.50 9.57 8.54
C ALA A 40 -4.24 10.87 8.19
N PRO A 41 -4.06 11.92 8.99
CA PRO A 41 -4.62 13.23 8.66
C PRO A 41 -4.18 13.70 7.27
N GLY A 42 -5.00 14.52 6.64
CA GLY A 42 -4.74 15.01 5.30
C GLY A 42 -5.17 14.04 4.20
N ASP A 43 -6.16 13.20 4.50
CA ASP A 43 -6.74 12.26 3.53
C ASP A 43 -5.72 11.27 2.98
N ARG A 44 -4.80 10.80 3.83
CA ARG A 44 -3.73 9.88 3.44
C ARG A 44 -4.09 8.45 3.81
N VAL A 45 -3.71 7.52 2.94
CA VAL A 45 -3.88 6.08 3.14
C VAL A 45 -2.56 5.38 2.85
N LEU A 46 -2.18 4.47 3.75
CA LEU A 46 -0.97 3.66 3.61
C LEU A 46 -1.36 2.19 3.67
N VAL A 47 -0.85 1.40 2.73
CA VAL A 47 -1.00 -0.06 2.78
C VAL A 47 0.40 -0.67 2.83
N ILE A 48 0.62 -1.54 3.81
CA ILE A 48 1.87 -2.29 3.92
C ILE A 48 1.54 -3.76 3.74
N THR A 49 2.33 -4.45 2.92
CA THR A 49 2.27 -5.90 2.76
C THR A 49 3.63 -6.49 3.05
N TRP A 50 3.64 -7.65 3.72
CA TRP A 50 4.89 -8.35 4.07
C TRP A 50 4.96 -9.67 3.33
N TRP A 51 6.17 -10.00 2.85
CA TRP A 51 6.41 -11.15 1.96
C TRP A 51 7.66 -11.90 2.39
N ASP A 52 7.61 -13.23 2.34
CA ASP A 52 8.80 -14.06 2.54
C ASP A 52 9.38 -14.39 1.16
N THR A 53 10.41 -13.67 0.75
CA THR A 53 10.93 -13.78 -0.61
C THR A 53 12.30 -13.10 -0.72
N ALA A 54 12.93 -13.21 -1.88
CA ALA A 54 14.10 -12.41 -2.21
C ALA A 54 13.71 -10.94 -2.38
N TYR A 55 14.63 -10.05 -2.08
CA TYR A 55 14.37 -8.61 -2.11
C TYR A 55 13.91 -8.12 -3.50
N ASP A 56 14.47 -8.68 -4.56
CA ASP A 56 14.20 -8.26 -5.94
C ASP A 56 13.10 -9.07 -6.63
N ALA A 57 12.40 -9.93 -5.89
CA ALA A 57 11.32 -10.72 -6.47
C ALA A 57 10.19 -9.82 -6.98
N GLU A 58 9.54 -10.25 -8.06
CA GLU A 58 8.32 -9.58 -8.51
C GLU A 58 7.18 -9.91 -7.56
N LEU A 59 6.55 -8.87 -7.02
CA LEU A 59 5.47 -9.02 -6.06
C LEU A 59 4.24 -8.24 -6.53
N PRO A 60 3.04 -8.74 -6.26
CA PRO A 60 1.85 -7.99 -6.60
C PRO A 60 1.75 -6.73 -5.74
N GLU A 61 1.28 -5.66 -6.35
CA GLU A 61 1.09 -4.38 -5.68
C GLU A 61 -0.29 -3.84 -5.98
N LEU A 62 -0.79 -2.97 -5.11
CA LEU A 62 -2.03 -2.28 -5.38
C LEU A 62 -1.87 -1.41 -6.62
N PRO A 63 -2.90 -1.34 -7.47
CA PRO A 63 -2.85 -0.50 -8.67
C PRO A 63 -2.93 0.98 -8.31
N GLU A 64 -2.78 1.83 -9.31
CA GLU A 64 -3.07 3.25 -9.16
C GLU A 64 -4.57 3.43 -9.02
N PRO A 65 -5.04 4.24 -8.06
CA PRO A 65 -6.45 4.61 -8.02
C PRO A 65 -6.84 5.50 -9.19
N ASP A 66 -8.13 5.68 -9.38
CA ASP A 66 -8.65 6.64 -10.35
C ASP A 66 -8.01 8.01 -10.07
N GLY A 67 -7.50 8.66 -11.13
CA GLY A 67 -6.85 9.97 -11.02
C GLY A 67 -7.74 11.05 -10.44
N GLU A 68 -9.06 10.89 -10.50
CA GLU A 68 -9.99 11.84 -9.88
C GLU A 68 -10.05 11.70 -8.35
N LEU A 69 -9.60 10.57 -7.82
CA LEU A 69 -9.66 10.29 -6.40
C LEU A 69 -8.42 10.77 -5.65
N VAL A 70 -7.29 10.87 -6.34
CA VAL A 70 -6.00 11.19 -5.70
C VAL A 70 -5.45 12.52 -6.19
N ARG A 71 -4.71 13.19 -5.30
CA ARG A 71 -4.09 14.50 -5.58
C ARG A 71 -2.80 14.38 -6.38
N ARG A 72 -2.16 13.23 -6.31
CA ARG A 72 -0.86 12.97 -6.90
C ARG A 72 -0.69 11.47 -7.13
N SER A 73 0.35 11.10 -7.85
CA SER A 73 0.69 9.69 -8.05
C SER A 73 0.98 9.01 -6.73
N VAL A 74 0.70 7.73 -6.67
CA VAL A 74 0.96 6.90 -5.50
C VAL A 74 2.47 6.83 -5.27
N HIS A 75 2.86 6.88 -4.00
CA HIS A 75 4.24 6.61 -3.60
C HIS A 75 4.39 5.14 -3.24
N ARG A 76 5.46 4.51 -3.72
CA ARG A 76 5.74 3.10 -3.50
C ARG A 76 7.16 2.93 -3.01
N TRP A 77 7.33 2.15 -1.94
CA TRP A 77 8.65 1.86 -1.38
C TRP A 77 8.75 0.38 -1.10
N ARG A 78 9.98 -0.13 -1.18
CA ARG A 78 10.29 -1.51 -0.82
C ARG A 78 11.42 -1.50 0.19
N PHE A 79 11.26 -2.29 1.25
CA PHE A 79 12.25 -2.40 2.32
C PHE A 79 12.48 -3.86 2.68
N GLU A 80 13.71 -4.15 3.10
CA GLU A 80 14.02 -5.43 3.71
C GLU A 80 13.89 -5.28 5.23
N SER A 81 13.19 -6.21 5.86
CA SER A 81 13.10 -6.23 7.32
C SER A 81 14.38 -6.84 7.88
N VAL A 82 15.13 -6.07 8.65
CA VAL A 82 16.41 -6.51 9.21
C VAL A 82 16.35 -6.79 10.71
N THR A 83 15.26 -6.41 11.36
CA THR A 83 15.02 -6.74 12.76
C THR A 83 13.67 -7.39 12.87
N ALA A 84 13.66 -8.64 13.27
CA ALA A 84 12.43 -9.41 13.39
C ALA A 84 12.04 -9.54 14.86
N GLY A 85 11.94 -8.47 15.50
CA GLY A 85 11.57 -8.70 16.81
C GLY A 85 11.47 -7.81 17.81
#